data_4ebb5e9cdada19d3ebc27ee4ff259309
#
_entry.id   4ebb5e9cdada19d3ebc27ee4ff259309
#
_cell.length_a   1.000
_cell.length_b   1.000
_cell.length_c   1.000
_cell.angle_alpha   90.00
_cell.angle_beta   90.00
_cell.angle_gamma   90.00
#
_symmetry.space_group_name_H-M   'P 1'
#
loop_
_entity.id
_entity.type
_entity.pdbx_description
1 polymer ?
#
loop_
_entity_poly.entity_id
_entity_poly.type
_entity_poly.pdbx_seq_one_letter_code
_entity_poly.pdbx_strand_id
1 'polypeptide(L)'
;AAPAYDTPEAAALRKQMTTLQEQVNTRVQGDDSLRHQLGDVDVLSASPQVQQAMGAAVPIPISEEVRLQVRQQVRLSVAMLQNGHSMVLDDLLTSGYAKIYLFQTAQPLFVTHVSADAECFLNTGDLLVFSKPPAAGSPMAEMQVVASAAGSCRSGDLIQVQLTDLQDMLNAFTERVETNLKRVSACAASGAC
;
A
#
# COMPACT_ATOMS: atom_id res chain seq x y z
N ALA A 1 -29.01 -0.42 -12.47
CA ALA A 1 -28.81 -0.66 -11.04
C ALA A 1 -27.47 -0.03 -10.66
N ALA A 2 -27.50 0.96 -9.77
CA ALA A 2 -26.28 1.57 -9.26
C ALA A 2 -25.49 0.53 -8.44
N PRO A 3 -24.16 0.50 -8.52
CA PRO A 3 -23.38 -0.45 -7.75
C PRO A 3 -23.54 -0.20 -6.25
N ALA A 4 -23.59 -1.27 -5.48
CA ALA A 4 -23.84 -1.32 -4.03
C ALA A 4 -22.76 -0.67 -3.15
N TYR A 5 -22.09 0.37 -3.64
CA TYR A 5 -20.99 1.07 -2.94
C TYR A 5 -21.47 2.19 -1.98
N ASP A 6 -22.77 2.46 -1.93
CA ASP A 6 -23.37 3.47 -1.04
C ASP A 6 -24.19 2.84 0.09
N THR A 7 -23.61 1.84 0.76
CA THR A 7 -24.20 1.35 2.00
C THR A 7 -23.93 2.33 3.14
N PRO A 8 -24.85 2.47 4.12
CA PRO A 8 -24.65 3.31 5.29
C PRO A 8 -23.38 2.94 6.07
N GLU A 9 -22.96 1.67 6.01
CA GLU A 9 -21.72 1.17 6.61
C GLU A 9 -20.48 1.69 5.88
N ALA A 10 -20.49 1.68 4.54
CA ALA A 10 -19.40 2.25 3.73
C ALA A 10 -19.28 3.77 3.94
N ALA A 11 -20.39 4.47 4.13
CA ALA A 11 -20.40 5.89 4.46
C ALA A 11 -19.85 6.16 5.87
N ALA A 12 -20.19 5.32 6.84
CA ALA A 12 -19.66 5.40 8.21
C ALA A 12 -18.15 5.15 8.24
N LEU A 13 -17.68 4.15 7.50
CA LEU A 13 -16.24 3.82 7.40
C LEU A 13 -15.46 4.95 6.71
N ARG A 14 -15.98 5.53 5.62
CA ARG A 14 -15.39 6.73 4.97
C ARG A 14 -15.28 7.88 5.96
N LYS A 15 -16.32 8.12 6.76
CA LYS A 15 -16.32 9.18 7.77
C LYS A 15 -15.29 8.92 8.87
N GLN A 16 -15.17 7.68 9.34
CA GLN A 16 -14.15 7.29 10.31
C GLN A 16 -12.75 7.48 9.76
N MET A 17 -12.50 7.06 8.51
CA MET A 17 -11.21 7.22 7.86
C MET A 17 -10.84 8.69 7.65
N THR A 18 -11.79 9.54 7.28
CA THR A 18 -11.58 10.99 7.18
C THR A 18 -11.25 11.59 8.55
N THR A 19 -11.98 11.20 9.59
CA THR A 19 -11.73 11.68 10.96
C THR A 19 -10.36 11.22 11.47
N LEU A 20 -9.96 9.98 11.21
CA LEU A 20 -8.65 9.46 11.56
C LEU A 20 -7.54 10.19 10.81
N GLN A 21 -7.74 10.47 9.54
CA GLN A 21 -6.80 11.24 8.72
C GLN A 21 -6.64 12.68 9.23
N GLU A 22 -7.74 13.33 9.62
CA GLU A 22 -7.72 14.65 10.24
C GLU A 22 -7.00 14.63 11.60
N GLN A 23 -7.26 13.62 12.44
CA GLN A 23 -6.57 13.45 13.73
C GLN A 23 -5.07 13.23 13.56
N VAL A 24 -4.65 12.42 12.58
CA VAL A 24 -3.23 12.21 12.26
C VAL A 24 -2.61 13.49 11.75
N ASN A 25 -3.26 14.19 10.84
CA ASN A 25 -2.76 15.46 10.32
C ASN A 25 -2.63 16.52 11.44
N THR A 26 -3.58 16.58 12.36
CA THR A 26 -3.56 17.52 13.49
C THR A 26 -2.42 17.18 14.46
N ARG A 27 -2.20 15.89 14.77
CA ARG A 27 -1.09 15.46 15.63
C ARG A 27 0.27 15.69 14.97
N VAL A 28 0.40 15.37 13.69
CA VAL A 28 1.65 15.60 12.92
C VAL A 28 1.94 17.10 12.77
N GLN A 29 0.91 17.95 12.71
CA GLN A 29 1.10 19.41 12.67
C GLN A 29 1.46 20.00 14.05
N GLY A 30 1.06 19.34 15.14
CA GLY A 30 1.32 19.81 16.50
C GLY A 30 2.65 19.33 17.10
N ASP A 31 3.30 18.34 16.50
CA ASP A 31 4.52 17.74 17.01
C ASP A 31 5.63 17.74 15.95
N ASP A 32 6.55 18.71 16.04
CA ASP A 32 7.69 18.83 15.12
C ASP A 32 8.63 17.62 15.18
N SER A 33 8.66 16.90 16.31
CA SER A 33 9.42 15.67 16.47
C SER A 33 8.82 14.52 15.64
N LEU A 34 7.49 14.38 15.65
CA LEU A 34 6.78 13.42 14.79
C LEU A 34 6.87 13.80 13.30
N ARG A 35 6.91 15.09 12.98
CA ARG A 35 7.17 15.54 11.61
C ARG A 35 8.53 15.14 11.10
N HIS A 36 9.57 15.25 11.89
CA HIS A 36 10.91 14.81 11.54
C HIS A 36 10.98 13.29 11.40
N GLN A 37 10.41 12.56 12.35
CA GLN A 37 10.42 11.10 12.33
C GLN A 37 9.60 10.50 11.18
N LEU A 38 8.46 11.10 10.82
CA LEU A 38 7.63 10.64 9.70
C LEU A 38 8.09 11.19 8.34
N GLY A 39 8.79 12.33 8.33
CA GLY A 39 9.41 12.90 7.13
C GLY A 39 10.60 12.07 6.64
N ASP A 40 11.35 11.46 7.56
CA ASP A 40 12.51 10.62 7.27
C ASP A 40 12.14 9.14 6.99
N VAL A 41 10.89 8.73 7.24
CA VAL A 41 10.40 7.41 6.81
C VAL A 41 9.99 7.50 5.33
N ASP A 42 10.94 7.76 4.48
CA ASP A 42 10.86 7.48 3.07
C ASP A 42 11.06 5.96 2.90
N VAL A 43 9.97 5.21 3.06
CA VAL A 43 9.99 3.73 3.01
C VAL A 43 10.52 3.22 1.66
N LEU A 44 10.55 4.09 0.65
CA LEU A 44 11.01 3.78 -0.71
C LEU A 44 12.36 4.42 -1.08
N SER A 45 12.77 5.49 -0.40
CA SER A 45 14.14 5.99 -0.44
C SER A 45 14.91 5.53 0.80
N ALA A 46 14.67 4.29 1.19
CA ALA A 46 15.41 3.64 2.24
C ALA A 46 16.91 3.85 2.04
N SER A 47 17.62 4.20 3.12
CA SER A 47 19.07 4.29 3.14
C SER A 47 19.71 3.08 2.44
N PRO A 48 20.90 3.21 1.84
CA PRO A 48 21.59 2.11 1.17
C PRO A 48 21.67 0.81 1.99
N GLN A 49 21.58 0.90 3.31
CA GLN A 49 21.58 -0.23 4.23
C GLN A 49 20.26 -1.02 4.20
N VAL A 50 19.11 -0.37 3.98
CA VAL A 50 17.82 -1.07 3.80
C VAL A 50 17.73 -1.69 2.41
N GLN A 51 18.32 -1.06 1.40
CA GLN A 51 18.46 -1.63 0.06
C GLN A 51 19.33 -2.88 0.05
N GLN A 52 20.40 -2.92 0.86
CA GLN A 52 21.24 -4.12 1.00
C GLN A 52 20.53 -5.26 1.75
N ALA A 53 19.68 -4.95 2.72
CA ALA A 53 18.90 -5.96 3.45
C ALA A 53 17.78 -6.58 2.61
N MET A 54 17.34 -5.92 1.53
CA MET A 54 16.30 -6.39 0.61
C MET A 54 16.86 -7.17 -0.60
N GLY A 55 18.18 -7.46 -0.64
CA GLY A 55 18.83 -8.15 -1.75
C GLY A 55 18.68 -7.34 -3.04
N ALA A 56 19.73 -6.66 -3.46
CA ALA A 56 19.93 -5.90 -4.72
C ALA A 56 18.67 -5.68 -5.60
N ALA A 57 17.59 -5.20 -5.01
CA ALA A 57 16.41 -4.80 -5.77
C ALA A 57 16.79 -3.58 -6.62
N VAL A 58 16.67 -3.70 -7.93
CA VAL A 58 16.82 -2.58 -8.86
C VAL A 58 15.85 -1.48 -8.41
N PRO A 59 16.31 -0.23 -8.21
CA PRO A 59 15.42 0.84 -7.80
C PRO A 59 14.29 0.99 -8.82
N ILE A 60 13.05 0.87 -8.36
CA ILE A 60 11.88 1.06 -9.21
C ILE A 60 11.72 2.56 -9.43
N PRO A 61 11.72 3.04 -10.69
CA PRO A 61 11.46 4.45 -10.96
C PRO A 61 10.00 4.76 -10.61
N ILE A 62 9.78 5.50 -9.56
CA ILE A 62 8.43 5.94 -9.15
C ILE A 62 8.29 7.44 -9.34
N SER A 63 7.11 7.87 -9.81
CA SER A 63 6.78 9.29 -9.92
C SER A 63 6.60 9.93 -8.56
N GLU A 64 6.74 11.27 -8.48
CA GLU A 64 6.51 12.00 -7.25
C GLU A 64 5.05 11.84 -6.74
N GLU A 65 4.10 11.72 -7.65
CA GLU A 65 2.70 11.44 -7.33
C GLU A 65 2.53 10.10 -6.60
N VAL A 66 3.17 9.06 -7.12
CA VAL A 66 3.16 7.72 -6.47
C VAL A 66 3.83 7.78 -5.10
N ARG A 67 4.93 8.54 -4.95
CA ARG A 67 5.58 8.74 -3.64
C ARG A 67 4.65 9.38 -2.63
N LEU A 68 3.94 10.43 -3.03
CA LEU A 68 2.96 11.10 -2.16
C LEU A 68 1.84 10.15 -1.75
N GLN A 69 1.35 9.35 -2.69
CA GLN A 69 0.30 8.36 -2.43
C GLN A 69 0.78 7.29 -1.44
N VAL A 70 2.00 6.77 -1.60
CA VAL A 70 2.59 5.82 -0.64
C VAL A 70 2.75 6.44 0.75
N ARG A 71 3.22 7.70 0.84
CA ARG A 71 3.32 8.40 2.13
C ARG A 71 1.97 8.52 2.84
N GLN A 72 0.92 8.86 2.10
CA GLN A 72 -0.45 8.93 2.65
C GLN A 72 -0.93 7.56 3.12
N GLN A 73 -0.67 6.52 2.33
CA GLN A 73 -1.03 5.15 2.68
C GLN A 73 -0.31 4.68 3.95
N VAL A 74 0.99 4.95 4.09
CA VAL A 74 1.75 4.64 5.31
C VAL A 74 1.16 5.36 6.52
N ARG A 75 0.88 6.67 6.42
CA ARG A 75 0.26 7.45 7.51
C ARG A 75 -1.07 6.86 7.96
N LEU A 76 -1.91 6.48 7.00
CA LEU A 76 -3.20 5.85 7.28
C LEU A 76 -3.01 4.51 8.01
N SER A 77 -2.11 3.67 7.52
CA SER A 77 -1.82 2.37 8.12
C SER A 77 -1.27 2.51 9.55
N VAL A 78 -0.40 3.49 9.79
CA VAL A 78 0.10 3.82 11.15
C VAL A 78 -1.05 4.21 12.07
N ALA A 79 -1.95 5.07 11.62
CA ALA A 79 -3.10 5.50 12.42
C ALA A 79 -4.04 4.33 12.75
N MET A 80 -4.28 3.44 11.79
CA MET A 80 -5.10 2.25 12.01
C MET A 80 -4.46 1.30 13.03
N LEU A 81 -3.18 1.00 12.88
CA LEU A 81 -2.43 0.15 13.81
C LEU A 81 -2.42 0.71 15.24
N GLN A 82 -2.24 2.03 15.41
CA GLN A 82 -2.29 2.68 16.71
C GLN A 82 -3.66 2.59 17.38
N ASN A 83 -4.73 2.46 16.61
CA ASN A 83 -6.08 2.24 17.11
C ASN A 83 -6.48 0.75 17.21
N GLY A 84 -5.53 -0.17 17.03
CA GLY A 84 -5.77 -1.61 17.10
C GLY A 84 -6.60 -2.18 15.93
N HIS A 85 -6.65 -1.48 14.80
CA HIS A 85 -7.33 -1.95 13.60
C HIS A 85 -6.31 -2.52 12.62
N SER A 86 -6.61 -3.69 12.04
CA SER A 86 -5.90 -4.22 10.89
C SER A 86 -6.75 -4.00 9.64
N MET A 87 -6.10 -3.69 8.53
CA MET A 87 -6.76 -3.52 7.25
C MET A 87 -6.90 -4.90 6.58
N VAL A 88 -8.13 -5.29 6.28
CA VAL A 88 -8.41 -6.47 5.45
C VAL A 88 -8.91 -6.04 4.08
N LEU A 89 -8.71 -6.90 3.08
CA LEU A 89 -9.02 -6.56 1.69
C LEU A 89 -10.50 -6.23 1.49
N ASP A 90 -11.41 -6.95 2.15
CA ASP A 90 -12.84 -6.71 2.05
C ASP A 90 -13.24 -5.31 2.56
N ASP A 91 -12.64 -4.85 3.66
CA ASP A 91 -12.85 -3.50 4.17
C ASP A 91 -12.32 -2.45 3.18
N LEU A 92 -11.17 -2.71 2.59
CA LEU A 92 -10.58 -1.85 1.58
C LEU A 92 -11.49 -1.74 0.35
N LEU A 93 -12.01 -2.87 -0.15
CA LEU A 93 -12.91 -2.91 -1.30
C LEU A 93 -14.24 -2.18 -1.04
N THR A 94 -14.77 -2.28 0.17
CA THR A 94 -16.04 -1.63 0.55
C THR A 94 -15.89 -0.15 0.88
N SER A 95 -14.72 0.28 1.35
CA SER A 95 -14.46 1.67 1.77
C SER A 95 -14.33 2.68 0.63
N GLY A 96 -14.23 2.22 -0.62
CA GLY A 96 -13.91 3.06 -1.78
C GLY A 96 -12.43 3.47 -1.88
N TYR A 97 -11.59 3.12 -0.91
CA TYR A 97 -10.15 3.34 -0.93
C TYR A 97 -9.42 2.42 -1.91
N ALA A 98 -10.03 1.32 -2.30
CA ALA A 98 -9.45 0.37 -3.24
C ALA A 98 -8.93 1.04 -4.52
N LYS A 99 -9.61 2.07 -5.02
CA LYS A 99 -9.23 2.79 -6.25
C LYS A 99 -7.89 3.53 -6.19
N ILE A 100 -7.47 3.89 -4.98
CA ILE A 100 -6.24 4.68 -4.75
C ILE A 100 -5.20 3.90 -3.94
N TYR A 101 -5.53 2.68 -3.51
CA TYR A 101 -4.61 1.88 -2.72
C TYR A 101 -3.57 1.25 -3.63
N LEU A 102 -2.29 1.45 -3.29
CA LEU A 102 -1.16 0.85 -3.98
C LEU A 102 -0.78 -0.47 -3.29
N PHE A 103 -0.92 -1.55 -4.03
CA PHE A 103 -0.44 -2.87 -3.60
C PHE A 103 1.01 -3.02 -4.01
N GLN A 104 1.85 -3.44 -3.09
CA GLN A 104 3.25 -3.74 -3.36
C GLN A 104 3.46 -5.25 -3.30
N THR A 105 3.99 -5.83 -4.36
CA THR A 105 4.33 -7.24 -4.40
C THR A 105 5.35 -7.58 -3.30
N ALA A 106 4.98 -8.52 -2.45
CA ALA A 106 5.83 -8.99 -1.35
C ALA A 106 6.85 -10.04 -1.81
N GLN A 107 6.51 -10.75 -2.88
CA GLN A 107 7.30 -11.82 -3.49
C GLN A 107 7.08 -11.82 -5.01
N PRO A 108 7.96 -12.44 -5.77
CA PRO A 108 7.77 -12.59 -7.21
C PRO A 108 6.48 -13.35 -7.53
N LEU A 109 5.75 -12.89 -8.55
CA LEU A 109 4.44 -13.43 -8.90
C LEU A 109 4.26 -13.53 -10.41
N PHE A 110 3.80 -14.68 -10.92
CA PHE A 110 3.34 -14.84 -12.28
C PHE A 110 1.88 -14.44 -12.39
N VAL A 111 1.57 -13.58 -13.35
CA VAL A 111 0.23 -13.04 -13.59
C VAL A 111 -0.09 -13.06 -15.08
N THR A 112 -1.38 -13.01 -15.42
CA THR A 112 -1.85 -13.06 -16.81
C THR A 112 -2.27 -11.66 -17.25
N HIS A 113 -1.89 -11.27 -18.46
CA HIS A 113 -2.39 -10.05 -19.08
C HIS A 113 -3.90 -10.16 -19.39
N VAL A 114 -4.64 -9.07 -19.15
CA VAL A 114 -6.09 -9.03 -19.44
C VAL A 114 -6.37 -9.14 -20.95
N SER A 115 -5.51 -8.59 -21.80
CA SER A 115 -5.73 -8.46 -23.23
C SER A 115 -5.14 -9.56 -24.09
N ALA A 116 -4.26 -10.37 -23.55
CA ALA A 116 -3.48 -11.29 -24.33
C ALA A 116 -3.15 -12.52 -23.50
N ASP A 117 -3.84 -13.50 -23.40
CA ASP A 117 -3.58 -14.81 -22.70
C ASP A 117 -2.08 -15.14 -22.47
N ALA A 118 -1.30 -14.09 -22.23
CA ALA A 118 0.14 -14.10 -22.05
C ALA A 118 0.46 -13.87 -20.58
N GLU A 119 1.36 -14.66 -20.05
CA GLU A 119 1.86 -14.48 -18.70
C GLU A 119 2.99 -13.45 -18.66
N CYS A 120 3.03 -12.69 -17.61
CA CYS A 120 4.18 -11.86 -17.26
C CYS A 120 4.56 -12.04 -15.79
N PHE A 121 5.72 -11.57 -15.44
CA PHE A 121 6.30 -11.74 -14.13
C PHE A 121 6.46 -10.40 -13.43
N LEU A 122 5.90 -10.32 -12.22
CA LEU A 122 6.08 -9.22 -11.29
C LEU A 122 7.25 -9.52 -10.35
N ASN A 123 8.08 -8.53 -10.12
CA ASN A 123 9.16 -8.61 -9.14
C ASN A 123 8.68 -8.15 -7.75
N THR A 124 9.40 -8.56 -6.72
CA THR A 124 9.21 -7.98 -5.38
C THR A 124 9.37 -6.48 -5.43
N GLY A 125 8.39 -5.77 -4.90
CA GLY A 125 8.38 -4.30 -4.85
C GLY A 125 7.60 -3.63 -5.96
N ASP A 126 7.19 -4.33 -7.02
CA ASP A 126 6.35 -3.78 -8.07
C ASP A 126 5.04 -3.24 -7.48
N LEU A 127 4.55 -2.13 -8.03
CA LEU A 127 3.37 -1.42 -7.53
C LEU A 127 2.18 -1.61 -8.45
N LEU A 128 1.05 -1.97 -7.86
CA LEU A 128 -0.20 -2.25 -8.54
C LEU A 128 -1.33 -1.40 -7.97
N VAL A 129 -2.30 -1.05 -8.82
CA VAL A 129 -3.55 -0.40 -8.41
C VAL A 129 -4.72 -1.11 -9.09
N PHE A 130 -5.90 -1.10 -8.48
CA PHE A 130 -7.10 -1.60 -9.14
C PHE A 130 -7.40 -0.79 -10.40
N SER A 131 -7.49 -1.47 -11.55
CA SER A 131 -8.02 -0.89 -12.78
C SER A 131 -9.53 -0.68 -12.67
N LYS A 132 -10.20 -1.68 -12.10
CA LYS A 132 -11.62 -1.64 -11.76
C LYS A 132 -11.89 -2.50 -10.52
N PRO A 133 -12.98 -2.21 -9.77
CA PRO A 133 -13.38 -3.06 -8.67
C PRO A 133 -13.61 -4.50 -9.13
N PRO A 134 -13.19 -5.52 -8.35
CA PRO A 134 -13.46 -6.90 -8.68
C PRO A 134 -14.97 -7.17 -8.72
N ALA A 135 -15.40 -8.05 -9.60
CA ALA A 135 -16.80 -8.47 -9.64
C ALA A 135 -17.14 -9.25 -8.37
N ALA A 136 -18.38 -9.13 -7.90
CA ALA A 136 -18.85 -9.86 -6.72
C ALA A 136 -18.64 -11.36 -6.91
N GLY A 137 -17.96 -12.00 -5.95
CA GLY A 137 -17.67 -13.44 -5.99
C GLY A 137 -16.55 -13.86 -6.95
N SER A 138 -15.91 -12.91 -7.65
CA SER A 138 -14.73 -13.22 -8.45
C SER A 138 -13.53 -13.49 -7.54
N PRO A 139 -12.74 -14.55 -7.77
CA PRO A 139 -11.49 -14.75 -7.06
C PRO A 139 -10.35 -13.88 -7.61
N MET A 140 -10.57 -13.20 -8.74
CA MET A 140 -9.57 -12.44 -9.47
C MET A 140 -9.94 -10.96 -9.51
N ALA A 141 -8.92 -10.12 -9.50
CA ALA A 141 -9.03 -8.67 -9.70
C ALA A 141 -8.24 -8.23 -10.93
N GLU A 142 -8.75 -7.22 -11.64
CA GLU A 142 -8.01 -6.55 -12.70
C GLU A 142 -7.21 -5.39 -12.12
N MET A 143 -5.91 -5.48 -12.28
CA MET A 143 -4.94 -4.53 -11.73
C MET A 143 -4.18 -3.85 -12.86
N GLN A 144 -3.76 -2.61 -12.61
CA GLN A 144 -2.80 -1.92 -13.47
C GLN A 144 -1.44 -1.88 -12.78
N VAL A 145 -0.39 -2.21 -13.52
CA VAL A 145 0.99 -2.03 -13.06
C VAL A 145 1.32 -0.54 -13.09
N VAL A 146 1.59 0.04 -11.92
CA VAL A 146 1.93 1.47 -11.77
C VAL A 146 3.43 1.69 -11.91
N ALA A 147 4.21 0.85 -11.28
CA ALA A 147 5.66 0.88 -11.37
C ALA A 147 6.22 -0.55 -11.26
N SER A 148 7.20 -0.86 -12.07
CA SER A 148 7.85 -2.16 -12.09
C SER A 148 9.36 -1.98 -12.24
N ALA A 149 10.14 -2.78 -11.50
CA ALA A 149 11.53 -3.01 -11.81
C ALA A 149 11.60 -3.74 -13.16
N ALA A 150 12.73 -3.70 -13.84
CA ALA A 150 12.92 -4.33 -15.15
C ALA A 150 12.50 -5.81 -15.13
N GLY A 151 11.22 -6.04 -15.30
CA GLY A 151 10.53 -7.34 -15.34
C GLY A 151 9.80 -7.52 -16.67
N SER A 152 9.05 -8.61 -16.79
CA SER A 152 8.27 -8.85 -17.99
C SER A 152 6.95 -8.07 -18.02
N CYS A 153 6.34 -7.80 -16.83
CA CYS A 153 5.23 -6.87 -16.73
C CYS A 153 5.76 -5.42 -16.73
N ARG A 154 5.13 -4.55 -17.49
CA ARG A 154 5.56 -3.14 -17.66
C ARG A 154 4.56 -2.21 -17.00
N SER A 155 5.02 -1.03 -16.64
CA SER A 155 4.13 0.05 -16.20
C SER A 155 3.08 0.35 -17.28
N GLY A 156 1.82 0.38 -16.87
CA GLY A 156 0.65 0.52 -17.74
C GLY A 156 -0.04 -0.79 -18.11
N ASP A 157 0.60 -1.94 -17.94
CA ASP A 157 0.00 -3.24 -18.24
C ASP A 157 -1.22 -3.49 -17.36
N LEU A 158 -2.27 -4.07 -17.97
CA LEU A 158 -3.45 -4.57 -17.27
C LEU A 158 -3.30 -6.08 -17.08
N ILE A 159 -3.38 -6.51 -15.83
CA ILE A 159 -3.12 -7.88 -15.41
C ILE A 159 -4.23 -8.40 -14.50
N GLN A 160 -4.37 -9.70 -14.42
CA GLN A 160 -5.24 -10.39 -13.46
C GLN A 160 -4.43 -10.93 -12.31
N VAL A 161 -4.86 -10.60 -11.07
CA VAL A 161 -4.23 -11.04 -9.83
C VAL A 161 -5.28 -11.69 -8.94
N GLN A 162 -4.91 -12.75 -8.23
CA GLN A 162 -5.84 -13.38 -7.28
C GLN A 162 -6.07 -12.47 -6.07
N LEU A 163 -7.30 -12.44 -5.55
CA LEU A 163 -7.61 -11.66 -4.34
C LEU A 163 -6.82 -12.15 -3.12
N THR A 164 -6.48 -13.43 -3.07
CA THR A 164 -5.59 -13.99 -2.03
C THR A 164 -4.20 -13.37 -2.08
N ASP A 165 -3.62 -13.19 -3.27
CA ASP A 165 -2.31 -12.55 -3.43
C ASP A 165 -2.35 -11.08 -3.02
N LEU A 166 -3.46 -10.38 -3.32
CA LEU A 166 -3.65 -9.00 -2.88
C LEU A 166 -3.79 -8.89 -1.36
N GLN A 167 -4.47 -9.85 -0.71
CA GLN A 167 -4.53 -9.90 0.75
C GLN A 167 -3.14 -10.15 1.35
N ASP A 168 -2.35 -11.02 0.76
CA ASP A 168 -0.97 -11.28 1.20
C ASP A 168 -0.07 -10.06 1.03
N MET A 169 -0.20 -9.31 -0.06
CA MET A 169 0.49 -8.01 -0.25
C MET A 169 0.08 -7.01 0.84
N LEU A 170 -1.20 -6.93 1.16
CA LEU A 170 -1.74 -6.06 2.21
C LEU A 170 -1.19 -6.44 3.60
N ASN A 171 -1.18 -7.73 3.92
CA ASN A 171 -0.63 -8.26 5.16
C ASN A 171 0.87 -7.93 5.28
N ALA A 172 1.64 -8.20 4.23
CA ALA A 172 3.07 -7.93 4.19
C ALA A 172 3.40 -6.43 4.31
N PHE A 173 2.57 -5.56 3.73
CA PHE A 173 2.71 -4.12 3.89
C PHE A 173 2.45 -3.70 5.34
N THR A 174 1.37 -4.19 5.95
CA THR A 174 1.00 -3.90 7.34
C THR A 174 2.09 -4.36 8.31
N GLU A 175 2.62 -5.56 8.14
CA GLU A 175 3.72 -6.10 8.95
C GLU A 175 4.99 -5.24 8.86
N ARG A 176 5.33 -4.76 7.66
CA ARG A 176 6.48 -3.87 7.47
C ARG A 176 6.28 -2.52 8.18
N VAL A 177 5.09 -1.94 8.09
CA VAL A 177 4.76 -0.70 8.79
C VAL A 177 4.86 -0.89 10.30
N GLU A 178 4.29 -1.97 10.83
CA GLU A 178 4.34 -2.31 12.26
C GLU A 178 5.78 -2.52 12.76
N THR A 179 6.57 -3.27 12.02
CA THR A 179 7.98 -3.54 12.35
C THR A 179 8.81 -2.24 12.36
N ASN A 180 8.60 -1.37 11.38
CA ASN A 180 9.28 -0.08 11.32
C ASN A 180 8.84 0.84 12.47
N LEU A 181 7.55 0.86 12.82
CA LEU A 181 7.04 1.60 13.97
C LEU A 181 7.70 1.16 15.28
N LYS A 182 7.78 -0.14 15.51
CA LYS A 182 8.47 -0.71 16.70
C LYS A 182 9.93 -0.28 16.75
N ARG A 183 10.62 -0.30 15.60
CA ARG A 183 12.02 0.11 15.50
C ARG A 183 12.20 1.61 15.80
N VAL A 184 11.38 2.47 15.21
CA VAL A 184 11.42 3.92 15.47
C VAL A 184 11.12 4.22 16.94
N SER A 185 10.12 3.57 17.52
CA SER A 185 9.80 3.75 18.94
C SER A 185 10.93 3.30 19.88
N ALA A 186 11.59 2.18 19.58
CA ALA A 186 12.75 1.72 20.33
C ALA A 186 13.95 2.65 20.20
N CYS A 187 14.19 3.16 19.00
CA CYS A 187 15.23 4.15 18.72
C CYS A 187 14.98 5.45 19.50
N ALA A 188 13.77 5.99 19.47
CA ALA A 188 13.40 7.19 20.22
C ALA A 188 13.57 7.01 21.74
N ALA A 189 13.23 5.84 22.27
CA ALA A 189 13.38 5.52 23.69
C ALA A 189 14.85 5.41 24.14
N SER A 190 15.75 4.98 23.25
CA SER A 190 17.18 4.82 23.54
C SER A 190 18.01 6.10 23.31
N GLY A 191 17.43 7.12 22.69
CA GLY A 191 18.16 8.34 22.29
C GLY A 191 19.23 8.09 21.20
N ALA A 192 19.19 6.95 20.52
CA ALA A 192 20.20 6.50 19.56
C ALA A 192 19.78 6.72 18.10
N CYS A 193 18.78 7.59 17.84
CA CYS A 193 18.36 7.96 16.49
C CYS A 193 19.28 9.08 15.91
#